data_218a8f3157dee8b0a55af9c000881424
#
_entry.id   218a8f3157dee8b0a55af9c000881424
#
_cell.length_a   1.000
_cell.length_b   1.000
_cell.length_c   1.000
_cell.angle_alpha   90.00
_cell.angle_beta   90.00
_cell.angle_gamma   90.00
#
_symmetry.space_group_name_H-M   'P 1'
#
loop_
_entity.id
_entity.type
_entity.pdbx_description
1 polymer ?
#
loop_
_entity_poly.entity_id
_entity_poly.type
_entity_poly.pdbx_seq_one_letter_code
_entity_poly.pdbx_strand_id
1 'polypeptide(L)'
;MELEKLTALQLGEKIKQRQVSVLDGVKTVFEQIEKQDSEVHAYLDTYKEEAYKRAEEVQKGIEDGTYTSPLAGVPIAIKDNICINGKKTTCASKILENFVPQYNAEVIDRLEKAGLVIIGKTNMDEFAMGSTTETSAYGITRNPWNLEHVPGGSSGGSCAAVAAGETYLALGSDTGGSIRQPSSYCGVTGIKPTYGTVSRYGLVAYASSLDQIGPVGKDVSDCAALLEIIAGHDTKDSTSMKREDLQFSKELTGDIKGMKFGVPEEYLAEGLDPEVKASFMGVLDTLKELGAEVEFFSIKTMEYMIPAYYIIASAEASSNLERFDGVKYGFRAAEYEGLHDMYKKTRTAGFGEEVKRRIMLGSFVLSSGYYDAYYLKALRTKALIKKEFDQAFGKYGVLLAPASPFTAPKIGESLKNPLAMYLGDIYTVAVNLCGLPGITVPCGKDSKGLPIGIQMIGDCFMEKKILRAAHAYETSRGSFAVPGEGGTR
;
A
#
# COMPACT_ATOMS: atom_id res chain seq x y z
N MET A 1 -30.10 -6.65 -0.10
CA MET A 1 -28.89 -6.77 -0.94
C MET A 1 -27.73 -6.47 0.00
N GLU A 2 -26.76 -7.36 0.08
CA GLU A 2 -25.56 -7.16 0.91
C GLU A 2 -24.59 -6.23 0.16
N LEU A 3 -24.78 -4.92 0.35
CA LEU A 3 -23.98 -3.92 -0.39
C LEU A 3 -22.50 -4.03 -0.04
N GLU A 4 -22.15 -4.35 1.19
CA GLU A 4 -20.79 -4.49 1.69
C GLU A 4 -19.98 -5.58 0.95
N LYS A 5 -20.65 -6.55 0.31
CA LYS A 5 -20.02 -7.61 -0.48
C LYS A 5 -19.68 -7.19 -1.93
N LEU A 6 -20.28 -6.13 -2.43
CA LEU A 6 -20.02 -5.63 -3.79
C LEU A 6 -18.56 -5.17 -3.93
N THR A 7 -18.05 -5.22 -5.16
CA THR A 7 -16.83 -4.50 -5.53
C THR A 7 -17.15 -3.02 -5.73
N ALA A 8 -16.15 -2.17 -5.82
CA ALA A 8 -16.34 -0.74 -6.03
C ALA A 8 -17.02 -0.44 -7.38
N LEU A 9 -16.60 -1.12 -8.44
CA LEU A 9 -17.21 -0.98 -9.76
C LEU A 9 -18.66 -1.48 -9.79
N GLN A 10 -18.97 -2.58 -9.09
CA GLN A 10 -20.34 -3.08 -8.98
C GLN A 10 -21.24 -2.09 -8.24
N LEU A 11 -20.75 -1.47 -7.14
CA LEU A 11 -21.50 -0.42 -6.46
C LEU A 11 -21.70 0.79 -7.38
N GLY A 12 -20.64 1.27 -8.04
CA GLY A 12 -20.71 2.41 -8.96
C GLY A 12 -21.69 2.18 -10.12
N GLU A 13 -21.75 0.96 -10.66
CA GLU A 13 -22.72 0.59 -11.69
C GLU A 13 -24.17 0.65 -11.17
N LYS A 14 -24.42 0.09 -9.96
CA LYS A 14 -25.74 0.13 -9.32
C LYS A 14 -26.21 1.53 -9.01
N ILE A 15 -25.30 2.42 -8.60
CA ILE A 15 -25.59 3.85 -8.39
C ILE A 15 -26.00 4.51 -9.70
N LYS A 16 -25.25 4.28 -10.79
CA LYS A 16 -25.57 4.83 -12.12
C LYS A 16 -26.91 4.33 -12.66
N GLN A 17 -27.24 3.07 -12.39
CA GLN A 17 -28.52 2.45 -12.74
C GLN A 17 -29.68 2.87 -11.81
N ARG A 18 -29.43 3.71 -10.79
CA ARG A 18 -30.39 4.14 -9.79
C ARG A 18 -31.01 3.00 -8.97
N GLN A 19 -30.30 1.88 -8.84
CA GLN A 19 -30.71 0.74 -8.00
C GLN A 19 -30.33 0.95 -6.53
N VAL A 20 -29.31 1.76 -6.27
CA VAL A 20 -28.78 2.12 -4.95
C VAL A 20 -28.44 3.60 -5.00
N SER A 21 -28.71 4.37 -3.93
CA SER A 21 -28.23 5.74 -3.82
C SER A 21 -26.78 5.80 -3.33
N VAL A 22 -26.09 6.90 -3.61
CA VAL A 22 -24.74 7.16 -3.06
C VAL A 22 -24.78 7.11 -1.53
N LEU A 23 -25.83 7.70 -0.94
CA LEU A 23 -26.01 7.73 0.51
C LEU A 23 -26.18 6.33 1.11
N ASP A 24 -26.86 5.39 0.43
CA ASP A 24 -27.00 4.01 0.90
C ASP A 24 -25.63 3.30 0.93
N GLY A 25 -24.81 3.50 -0.11
CA GLY A 25 -23.45 2.97 -0.14
C GLY A 25 -22.58 3.51 1.00
N VAL A 26 -22.67 4.81 1.28
CA VAL A 26 -21.92 5.45 2.38
C VAL A 26 -22.44 5.00 3.75
N LYS A 27 -23.77 4.87 3.93
CA LYS A 27 -24.37 4.36 5.18
C LYS A 27 -23.91 2.92 5.47
N THR A 28 -23.92 2.05 4.46
CA THR A 28 -23.45 0.68 4.62
C THR A 28 -22.01 0.63 5.15
N VAL A 29 -21.12 1.49 4.66
CA VAL A 29 -19.74 1.58 5.15
C VAL A 29 -19.70 1.98 6.62
N PHE A 30 -20.44 3.01 7.04
CA PHE A 30 -20.47 3.43 8.45
C PHE A 30 -21.11 2.40 9.36
N GLU A 31 -22.11 1.66 8.90
CA GLU A 31 -22.68 0.53 9.62
C GLU A 31 -21.64 -0.59 9.86
N GLN A 32 -20.77 -0.88 8.87
CA GLN A 32 -19.68 -1.84 9.06
C GLN A 32 -18.61 -1.30 10.02
N ILE A 33 -18.22 -0.04 9.92
CA ILE A 33 -17.28 0.61 10.86
C ILE A 33 -17.82 0.53 12.30
N GLU A 34 -19.09 0.92 12.53
CA GLU A 34 -19.72 0.85 13.85
C GLU A 34 -19.80 -0.56 14.42
N LYS A 35 -19.94 -1.56 13.56
CA LYS A 35 -20.07 -2.98 13.93
C LYS A 35 -18.75 -3.60 14.37
N GLN A 36 -17.62 -3.25 13.74
CA GLN A 36 -16.40 -4.05 13.89
C GLN A 36 -15.10 -3.24 14.03
N ASP A 37 -15.02 -1.96 13.72
CA ASP A 37 -13.77 -1.21 13.79
C ASP A 37 -13.28 -1.01 15.24
N SER A 38 -14.15 -1.14 16.23
CA SER A 38 -13.73 -1.20 17.64
C SER A 38 -12.79 -2.39 17.94
N GLU A 39 -12.85 -3.46 17.15
CA GLU A 39 -11.97 -4.62 17.26
C GLU A 39 -10.85 -4.60 16.21
N VAL A 40 -11.13 -4.20 14.96
CA VAL A 40 -10.18 -4.13 13.85
C VAL A 40 -9.24 -2.94 14.00
N HIS A 41 -9.75 -1.78 14.39
CA HIS A 41 -9.04 -0.51 14.55
C HIS A 41 -8.31 -0.09 13.26
N ALA A 42 -9.03 -0.14 12.14
CA ALA A 42 -8.52 0.26 10.84
C ALA A 42 -8.47 1.79 10.66
N TYR A 43 -9.33 2.54 11.38
CA TYR A 43 -9.42 3.98 11.26
C TYR A 43 -8.80 4.72 12.46
N LEU A 44 -8.17 5.88 12.18
CA LEU A 44 -7.77 6.88 13.17
C LEU A 44 -8.80 8.01 13.30
N ASP A 45 -9.49 8.31 12.20
CA ASP A 45 -10.52 9.35 12.15
C ASP A 45 -11.54 9.03 11.04
N THR A 46 -12.81 9.34 11.26
CA THR A 46 -13.91 9.12 10.29
C THR A 46 -14.73 10.39 10.12
N TYR A 47 -15.29 10.63 8.91
CA TYR A 47 -15.92 11.86 8.52
C TYR A 47 -17.40 11.67 8.18
N LYS A 48 -18.18 11.06 9.09
CA LYS A 48 -19.56 10.61 8.84
C LYS A 48 -20.47 11.71 8.29
N GLU A 49 -20.54 12.85 8.95
CA GLU A 49 -21.44 13.94 8.56
C GLU A 49 -21.04 14.57 7.22
N GLU A 50 -19.73 14.78 7.01
CA GLU A 50 -19.22 15.31 5.75
C GLU A 50 -19.41 14.32 4.59
N ALA A 51 -19.22 13.01 4.85
CA ALA A 51 -19.44 11.96 3.87
C ALA A 51 -20.91 11.87 3.45
N TYR A 52 -21.85 12.01 4.39
CA TYR A 52 -23.28 12.04 4.08
C TYR A 52 -23.64 13.26 3.21
N LYS A 53 -23.17 14.45 3.59
CA LYS A 53 -23.36 15.66 2.79
C LYS A 53 -22.76 15.51 1.40
N ARG A 54 -21.52 15.00 1.31
CA ARG A 54 -20.85 14.75 0.04
C ARG A 54 -21.60 13.73 -0.81
N ALA A 55 -22.17 12.69 -0.21
CA ALA A 55 -22.98 11.70 -0.91
C ALA A 55 -24.18 12.33 -1.63
N GLU A 56 -24.88 13.27 -0.97
CA GLU A 56 -26.00 13.98 -1.57
C GLU A 56 -25.57 14.90 -2.74
N GLU A 57 -24.43 15.59 -2.58
CA GLU A 57 -23.83 16.42 -3.64
C GLU A 57 -23.45 15.57 -4.86
N VAL A 58 -22.77 14.43 -4.63
CA VAL A 58 -22.31 13.54 -5.68
C VAL A 58 -23.49 12.86 -6.37
N GLN A 59 -24.54 12.47 -5.65
CA GLN A 59 -25.77 11.93 -6.23
C GLN A 59 -26.37 12.89 -7.27
N LYS A 60 -26.50 14.18 -6.93
CA LYS A 60 -26.98 15.20 -7.87
C LYS A 60 -26.05 15.35 -9.07
N GLY A 61 -24.73 15.38 -8.84
CA GLY A 61 -23.75 15.49 -9.92
C GLY A 61 -23.69 14.28 -10.84
N ILE A 62 -24.07 13.08 -10.37
CA ILE A 62 -24.27 11.90 -11.24
C ILE A 62 -25.52 12.08 -12.08
N GLU A 63 -26.62 12.60 -11.49
CA GLU A 63 -27.89 12.77 -12.18
C GLU A 63 -27.85 13.86 -13.26
N ASP A 64 -27.11 14.94 -13.05
CA ASP A 64 -26.92 16.04 -14.00
C ASP A 64 -25.74 15.84 -14.97
N GLY A 65 -24.97 14.75 -14.82
CA GLY A 65 -23.85 14.40 -15.69
C GLY A 65 -22.51 15.07 -15.35
N THR A 66 -22.41 15.76 -14.22
CA THR A 66 -21.14 16.35 -13.73
C THR A 66 -20.12 15.28 -13.39
N TYR A 67 -20.54 14.19 -12.72
CA TYR A 67 -19.68 13.05 -12.38
C TYR A 67 -19.98 11.85 -13.29
N THR A 68 -19.03 11.53 -14.15
CA THR A 68 -19.14 10.44 -15.14
C THR A 68 -18.24 9.24 -14.85
N SER A 69 -17.34 9.36 -13.86
CA SER A 69 -16.42 8.28 -13.46
C SER A 69 -17.18 6.99 -13.12
N PRO A 70 -16.67 5.79 -13.48
CA PRO A 70 -17.26 4.52 -13.04
C PRO A 70 -17.27 4.37 -11.51
N LEU A 71 -16.42 5.09 -10.80
CA LEU A 71 -16.32 5.10 -9.34
C LEU A 71 -16.99 6.31 -8.68
N ALA A 72 -17.77 7.11 -9.42
CA ALA A 72 -18.51 8.22 -8.83
C ALA A 72 -19.53 7.71 -7.79
N GLY A 73 -19.50 8.29 -6.59
CA GLY A 73 -20.31 7.89 -5.43
C GLY A 73 -19.74 6.76 -4.59
N VAL A 74 -18.63 6.16 -4.98
CA VAL A 74 -18.02 5.06 -4.24
C VAL A 74 -17.24 5.59 -3.02
N PRO A 75 -17.48 5.02 -1.80
CA PRO A 75 -16.70 5.33 -0.60
C PRO A 75 -15.24 4.89 -0.70
N ILE A 76 -14.32 5.73 -0.20
CA ILE A 76 -12.88 5.48 -0.17
C ILE A 76 -12.24 5.92 1.14
N ALA A 77 -11.32 5.10 1.67
CA ALA A 77 -10.51 5.42 2.84
C ALA A 77 -9.09 5.88 2.45
N ILE A 78 -8.48 6.74 3.25
CA ILE A 78 -7.21 7.40 2.93
C ILE A 78 -6.19 7.13 4.04
N LYS A 79 -5.03 6.58 3.68
CA LYS A 79 -3.91 6.36 4.63
C LYS A 79 -3.47 7.66 5.30
N ASP A 80 -3.16 7.61 6.59
CA ASP A 80 -2.96 8.82 7.40
C ASP A 80 -1.65 9.59 7.14
N ASN A 81 -0.89 9.24 6.14
CA ASN A 81 0.23 10.03 5.63
C ASN A 81 -0.10 10.82 4.35
N ILE A 82 -1.34 10.78 3.86
CA ILE A 82 -1.82 11.54 2.71
C ILE A 82 -2.62 12.74 3.21
N CYS A 83 -2.18 13.95 2.89
CA CYS A 83 -2.78 15.20 3.37
C CYS A 83 -4.16 15.45 2.77
N ILE A 84 -5.13 15.77 3.64
CA ILE A 84 -6.44 16.28 3.28
C ILE A 84 -6.61 17.64 3.95
N ASN A 85 -6.93 18.67 3.18
CA ASN A 85 -7.11 20.03 3.68
C ASN A 85 -8.13 20.07 4.84
N GLY A 86 -7.74 20.71 5.95
CA GLY A 86 -8.61 20.84 7.13
C GLY A 86 -8.81 19.56 7.94
N LYS A 87 -8.18 18.43 7.58
CA LYS A 87 -8.25 17.14 8.31
C LYS A 87 -6.91 16.78 8.91
N LYS A 88 -6.91 16.21 10.12
CA LYS A 88 -5.66 15.76 10.76
C LYS A 88 -4.89 14.80 9.85
N THR A 89 -3.58 14.95 9.84
CA THR A 89 -2.65 14.03 9.16
C THR A 89 -1.49 13.77 10.11
N THR A 90 -1.57 12.67 10.83
CA THR A 90 -0.66 12.38 11.95
C THR A 90 0.48 11.44 11.58
N CYS A 91 0.38 10.72 10.46
CA CYS A 91 1.28 9.62 10.11
C CYS A 91 1.37 8.56 11.21
N ALA A 92 0.28 8.37 11.96
CA ALA A 92 0.21 7.51 13.14
C ALA A 92 1.29 7.84 14.20
N SER A 93 1.76 9.09 14.26
CA SER A 93 2.83 9.57 15.12
C SER A 93 2.34 10.67 16.07
N LYS A 94 2.81 10.62 17.30
CA LYS A 94 2.57 11.68 18.27
C LYS A 94 3.20 13.02 17.85
N ILE A 95 4.28 12.99 17.08
CA ILE A 95 4.96 14.21 16.62
C ILE A 95 4.06 15.09 15.74
N LEU A 96 3.06 14.51 15.05
CA LEU A 96 2.10 15.21 14.22
C LEU A 96 0.65 15.15 14.76
N GLU A 97 0.43 14.82 16.04
CA GLU A 97 -0.88 14.60 16.64
C GLU A 97 -1.90 15.76 16.44
N ASN A 98 -1.40 16.97 16.27
CA ASN A 98 -2.20 18.19 16.10
C ASN A 98 -1.99 18.85 14.73
N PHE A 99 -1.32 18.18 13.79
CA PHE A 99 -1.07 18.73 12.47
C PHE A 99 -2.31 18.65 11.58
N VAL A 100 -2.73 19.80 11.05
CA VAL A 100 -3.82 19.94 10.10
C VAL A 100 -3.30 20.66 8.86
N PRO A 101 -3.13 19.97 7.73
CA PRO A 101 -2.66 20.58 6.49
C PRO A 101 -3.68 21.58 5.94
N GLN A 102 -3.17 22.64 5.26
CA GLN A 102 -3.93 23.70 4.62
C GLN A 102 -4.05 23.44 3.09
N TYR A 103 -3.81 22.22 2.64
CA TYR A 103 -3.84 21.81 1.24
C TYR A 103 -4.15 20.32 1.13
N ASN A 104 -4.72 19.95 -0.01
CA ASN A 104 -4.90 18.54 -0.38
C ASN A 104 -3.63 17.97 -1.02
N ALA A 105 -3.41 16.68 -0.83
CA ALA A 105 -2.58 15.91 -1.76
C ALA A 105 -3.24 15.89 -3.15
N GLU A 106 -2.45 15.85 -4.21
CA GLU A 106 -2.97 15.82 -5.59
C GLU A 106 -3.96 14.67 -5.82
N VAL A 107 -3.69 13.51 -5.23
CA VAL A 107 -4.62 12.36 -5.33
C VAL A 107 -5.99 12.66 -4.73
N ILE A 108 -6.07 13.47 -3.68
CA ILE A 108 -7.34 13.87 -3.05
C ILE A 108 -8.14 14.76 -3.99
N ASP A 109 -7.50 15.79 -4.60
CA ASP A 109 -8.17 16.66 -5.57
C ASP A 109 -8.74 15.83 -6.76
N ARG A 110 -7.99 14.82 -7.21
CA ARG A 110 -8.42 13.91 -8.29
C ARG A 110 -9.60 13.01 -7.88
N LEU A 111 -9.58 12.47 -6.66
CA LEU A 111 -10.69 11.67 -6.13
C LEU A 111 -11.98 12.51 -6.02
N GLU A 112 -11.88 13.72 -5.45
CA GLU A 112 -13.03 14.63 -5.33
C GLU A 112 -13.58 15.03 -6.68
N LYS A 113 -12.71 15.32 -7.66
CA LYS A 113 -13.10 15.62 -9.04
C LYS A 113 -13.77 14.44 -9.75
N ALA A 114 -13.39 13.22 -9.43
CA ALA A 114 -14.02 12.01 -9.94
C ALA A 114 -15.32 11.64 -9.25
N GLY A 115 -15.68 12.34 -8.16
CA GLY A 115 -16.92 12.14 -7.41
C GLY A 115 -16.85 11.01 -6.37
N LEU A 116 -15.67 10.59 -5.91
CA LEU A 116 -15.58 9.64 -4.79
C LEU A 116 -15.94 10.32 -3.47
N VAL A 117 -16.32 9.51 -2.48
CA VAL A 117 -16.69 9.97 -1.14
C VAL A 117 -15.66 9.49 -0.13
N ILE A 118 -14.89 10.44 0.44
CA ILE A 118 -13.85 10.11 1.43
C ILE A 118 -14.51 9.84 2.78
N ILE A 119 -14.20 8.67 3.38
CA ILE A 119 -14.81 8.17 4.61
C ILE A 119 -14.01 8.58 5.85
N GLY A 120 -12.67 8.53 5.76
CA GLY A 120 -11.80 8.76 6.91
C GLY A 120 -10.33 8.49 6.62
N LYS A 121 -9.53 8.56 7.69
CA LYS A 121 -8.08 8.33 7.70
C LYS A 121 -7.77 6.98 8.34
N THR A 122 -7.07 6.12 7.62
CA THR A 122 -6.72 4.78 8.09
C THR A 122 -5.42 4.76 8.86
N ASN A 123 -5.36 3.87 9.85
CA ASN A 123 -4.18 3.62 10.68
C ASN A 123 -3.01 3.05 9.85
N MET A 124 -1.81 3.19 10.36
CA MET A 124 -0.58 2.81 9.67
C MET A 124 0.58 2.61 10.65
N ASP A 125 1.67 2.00 10.23
CA ASP A 125 2.93 2.11 10.97
C ASP A 125 3.40 3.56 11.00
N GLU A 126 3.98 3.99 12.11
CA GLU A 126 4.43 5.36 12.32
C GLU A 126 5.37 5.83 11.20
N PHE A 127 5.02 6.93 10.50
CA PHE A 127 5.73 7.48 9.33
C PHE A 127 6.00 6.46 8.21
N ALA A 128 5.13 5.47 8.06
CA ALA A 128 5.28 4.36 7.12
C ALA A 128 6.53 3.48 7.37
N MET A 129 7.05 3.48 8.60
CA MET A 129 8.24 2.72 9.04
C MET A 129 7.84 1.51 9.84
N GLY A 130 7.51 0.42 9.15
CA GLY A 130 7.11 -0.86 9.72
C GLY A 130 6.43 -1.72 8.67
N SER A 131 6.10 -2.95 9.07
CA SER A 131 5.47 -3.96 8.19
C SER A 131 4.30 -4.67 8.88
N THR A 132 3.77 -4.10 10.00
CA THR A 132 2.77 -4.80 10.84
C THR A 132 1.63 -3.91 11.34
N THR A 133 1.77 -2.58 11.24
CA THR A 133 0.84 -1.58 11.81
C THR A 133 0.72 -1.66 13.34
N GLU A 134 1.77 -2.21 13.99
CA GLU A 134 1.90 -2.25 15.45
C GLU A 134 2.61 -1.01 16.03
N THR A 135 3.31 -0.23 15.19
CA THR A 135 4.12 0.91 15.63
C THR A 135 3.32 2.22 15.70
N SER A 136 2.04 2.20 15.44
CA SER A 136 1.14 3.35 15.55
C SER A 136 1.08 3.87 16.98
N ALA A 137 1.21 5.19 17.17
CA ALA A 137 1.02 5.85 18.46
C ALA A 137 -0.44 5.82 18.97
N TYR A 138 -1.38 5.44 18.12
CA TYR A 138 -2.82 5.46 18.40
C TYR A 138 -3.41 4.05 18.63
N GLY A 139 -2.57 3.02 18.63
CA GLY A 139 -2.99 1.64 18.86
C GLY A 139 -2.82 0.73 17.64
N ILE A 140 -2.98 -0.55 17.86
CA ILE A 140 -2.69 -1.61 16.89
C ILE A 140 -3.90 -1.86 15.99
N THR A 141 -3.71 -1.93 14.68
CA THR A 141 -4.70 -2.50 13.77
C THR A 141 -4.60 -4.03 13.77
N ARG A 142 -5.72 -4.71 13.76
CA ARG A 142 -5.82 -6.18 13.76
C ARG A 142 -6.26 -6.70 12.40
N ASN A 143 -5.86 -7.91 12.09
CA ASN A 143 -6.25 -8.56 10.84
C ASN A 143 -7.71 -9.04 10.92
N PRO A 144 -8.58 -8.62 9.98
CA PRO A 144 -9.99 -9.04 9.98
C PRO A 144 -10.22 -10.56 9.83
N TRP A 145 -9.24 -11.30 9.30
CA TRP A 145 -9.29 -12.77 9.20
C TRP A 145 -9.07 -13.45 10.54
N ASN A 146 -8.24 -12.86 11.40
CA ASN A 146 -7.98 -13.33 12.74
C ASN A 146 -7.42 -12.18 13.59
N LEU A 147 -8.19 -11.73 14.57
CA LEU A 147 -7.85 -10.56 15.41
C LEU A 147 -6.60 -10.73 16.29
N GLU A 148 -6.05 -11.96 16.41
CA GLU A 148 -4.76 -12.19 17.08
C GLU A 148 -3.55 -11.91 16.16
N HIS A 149 -3.78 -11.66 14.86
CA HIS A 149 -2.75 -11.47 13.85
C HIS A 149 -2.69 -10.03 13.35
N VAL A 150 -1.52 -9.65 12.81
CA VAL A 150 -1.30 -8.33 12.24
C VAL A 150 -1.91 -8.24 10.83
N PRO A 151 -2.37 -7.06 10.37
CA PRO A 151 -2.85 -6.84 9.00
C PRO A 151 -1.71 -6.67 7.99
N GLY A 152 -0.45 -6.68 8.46
CA GLY A 152 0.69 -6.18 7.69
C GLY A 152 0.83 -4.67 7.78
N GLY A 153 1.75 -4.11 7.00
CA GLY A 153 2.04 -2.68 7.02
C GLY A 153 3.03 -2.24 5.93
N SER A 154 3.19 -0.94 5.85
CA SER A 154 2.66 0.12 6.73
C SER A 154 1.23 0.56 6.40
N SER A 155 0.57 0.10 5.31
CA SER A 155 -0.82 0.43 4.98
C SER A 155 -1.81 -0.59 5.56
N GLY A 156 -1.56 -1.09 6.78
CA GLY A 156 -2.38 -2.15 7.38
C GLY A 156 -3.82 -1.72 7.62
N GLY A 157 -4.06 -0.48 8.10
CA GLY A 157 -5.41 0.04 8.26
C GLY A 157 -6.17 0.15 6.93
N SER A 158 -5.51 0.58 5.83
CA SER A 158 -6.14 0.63 4.50
C SER A 158 -6.55 -0.74 4.00
N CYS A 159 -5.68 -1.75 4.15
CA CYS A 159 -5.98 -3.12 3.71
C CYS A 159 -7.01 -3.80 4.62
N ALA A 160 -6.93 -3.58 5.94
CA ALA A 160 -7.90 -4.11 6.89
C ALA A 160 -9.30 -3.54 6.66
N ALA A 161 -9.43 -2.22 6.43
CA ALA A 161 -10.71 -1.58 6.14
C ALA A 161 -11.40 -2.16 4.89
N VAL A 162 -10.63 -2.40 3.80
CA VAL A 162 -11.17 -3.03 2.59
C VAL A 162 -11.57 -4.49 2.86
N ALA A 163 -10.73 -5.26 3.55
CA ALA A 163 -11.00 -6.66 3.87
C ALA A 163 -12.23 -6.82 4.79
N ALA A 164 -12.40 -5.92 5.75
CA ALA A 164 -13.52 -5.91 6.68
C ALA A 164 -14.83 -5.38 6.04
N GLY A 165 -14.80 -4.85 4.82
CA GLY A 165 -15.96 -4.20 4.20
C GLY A 165 -16.30 -2.83 4.80
N GLU A 166 -15.38 -2.24 5.55
CA GLU A 166 -15.47 -0.89 6.13
C GLU A 166 -15.18 0.22 5.10
N THR A 167 -14.84 -0.16 3.91
CA THR A 167 -14.78 0.66 2.70
C THR A 167 -14.71 -0.25 1.47
N TYR A 168 -14.99 0.32 0.28
CA TYR A 168 -14.83 -0.41 -0.99
C TYR A 168 -13.42 -0.29 -1.55
N LEU A 169 -12.80 0.87 -1.34
CA LEU A 169 -11.49 1.23 -1.84
C LEU A 169 -10.67 1.92 -0.75
N ALA A 170 -9.36 1.83 -0.85
CA ALA A 170 -8.48 2.67 -0.04
C ALA A 170 -7.26 3.14 -0.85
N LEU A 171 -6.66 4.25 -0.41
CA LEU A 171 -5.30 4.61 -0.80
C LEU A 171 -4.32 4.17 0.28
N GLY A 172 -3.23 3.54 -0.17
CA GLY A 172 -2.04 3.26 0.62
C GLY A 172 -0.82 4.02 0.11
N SER A 173 0.30 3.83 0.79
CA SER A 173 1.63 4.24 0.31
C SER A 173 2.61 3.08 0.45
N ASP A 174 3.55 2.98 -0.49
CA ASP A 174 4.48 1.85 -0.58
C ASP A 174 5.90 2.37 -0.81
N THR A 175 6.77 2.13 0.16
CA THR A 175 8.20 2.52 0.13
C THR A 175 9.11 1.30 0.00
N GLY A 176 8.66 0.15 0.50
CA GLY A 176 9.39 -1.12 0.45
C GLY A 176 8.50 -2.36 0.41
N GLY A 177 7.18 -2.18 0.15
CA GLY A 177 6.20 -3.25 0.18
C GLY A 177 4.90 -2.87 0.88
N SER A 178 4.80 -1.64 1.38
CA SER A 178 3.76 -1.21 2.32
C SER A 178 2.33 -1.10 1.77
N ILE A 179 2.07 -1.41 0.51
CA ILE A 179 0.75 -1.73 -0.06
C ILE A 179 0.66 -3.23 -0.31
N ARG A 180 1.69 -3.80 -0.94
CA ARG A 180 1.69 -5.16 -1.48
C ARG A 180 1.68 -6.24 -0.41
N GLN A 181 2.50 -6.08 0.64
CA GLN A 181 2.57 -7.03 1.74
C GLN A 181 1.28 -7.04 2.58
N PRO A 182 0.74 -5.89 3.06
CA PRO A 182 -0.52 -5.91 3.81
C PRO A 182 -1.72 -6.35 2.96
N SER A 183 -1.70 -6.12 1.63
CA SER A 183 -2.72 -6.69 0.74
C SER A 183 -2.70 -8.22 0.74
N SER A 184 -1.52 -8.84 0.78
CA SER A 184 -1.38 -10.30 0.94
C SER A 184 -1.99 -10.78 2.26
N TYR A 185 -1.63 -10.14 3.37
CA TYR A 185 -2.07 -10.55 4.70
C TYR A 185 -3.57 -10.36 4.95
N CYS A 186 -4.15 -9.34 4.33
CA CYS A 186 -5.58 -9.05 4.43
C CYS A 186 -6.43 -9.71 3.34
N GLY A 187 -5.81 -10.41 2.37
CA GLY A 187 -6.55 -11.10 1.30
C GLY A 187 -7.27 -10.14 0.34
N VAL A 188 -6.67 -8.99 0.06
CA VAL A 188 -7.18 -7.96 -0.85
C VAL A 188 -6.18 -7.70 -1.98
N THR A 189 -6.58 -6.97 -3.01
CA THR A 189 -5.72 -6.57 -4.12
C THR A 189 -5.11 -5.20 -3.85
N GLY A 190 -3.79 -5.07 -4.07
CA GLY A 190 -3.09 -3.80 -3.93
C GLY A 190 -2.01 -3.60 -4.99
N ILE A 191 -1.95 -2.42 -5.57
CA ILE A 191 -0.96 -2.07 -6.59
C ILE A 191 -0.09 -0.90 -6.16
N LYS A 192 1.22 -1.10 -6.25
CA LYS A 192 2.21 -0.03 -6.26
C LYS A 192 2.57 0.27 -7.72
N PRO A 193 2.18 1.43 -8.27
CA PRO A 193 2.55 1.78 -9.64
C PRO A 193 4.05 2.09 -9.76
N THR A 194 4.52 2.27 -10.99
CA THR A 194 5.87 2.78 -11.26
C THR A 194 6.09 4.11 -10.55
N TYR A 195 7.28 4.30 -10.00
CA TYR A 195 7.66 5.57 -9.37
C TYR A 195 7.44 6.74 -10.36
N GLY A 196 6.70 7.75 -9.91
CA GLY A 196 6.31 8.91 -10.72
C GLY A 196 5.04 8.74 -11.57
N THR A 197 4.37 7.59 -11.55
CA THR A 197 3.06 7.44 -12.21
C THR A 197 1.95 8.20 -11.47
N VAL A 198 2.03 8.28 -10.14
CA VAL A 198 1.12 9.03 -9.27
C VAL A 198 1.91 10.11 -8.56
N SER A 199 1.37 11.33 -8.50
CA SER A 199 2.00 12.45 -7.79
C SER A 199 2.17 12.14 -6.30
N ARG A 200 3.33 12.54 -5.74
CA ARG A 200 3.63 12.48 -4.31
C ARG A 200 3.37 13.81 -3.59
N TYR A 201 2.85 14.83 -4.31
CA TYR A 201 2.48 16.09 -3.67
C TYR A 201 1.42 15.84 -2.59
N GLY A 202 1.71 16.26 -1.36
CA GLY A 202 0.86 16.05 -0.19
C GLY A 202 0.98 14.66 0.46
N LEU A 203 1.89 13.79 0.00
CA LEU A 203 2.33 12.61 0.73
C LEU A 203 3.42 13.01 1.73
N VAL A 204 3.24 12.73 3.01
CA VAL A 204 4.30 12.94 4.01
C VAL A 204 5.40 11.90 3.78
N ALA A 205 6.61 12.39 3.49
CA ALA A 205 7.70 11.56 3.01
C ALA A 205 8.31 10.68 4.11
N TYR A 206 8.48 9.40 3.77
CA TYR A 206 9.43 8.50 4.45
C TYR A 206 10.76 8.49 3.71
N ALA A 207 10.81 7.97 2.49
CA ALA A 207 11.99 7.93 1.63
C ALA A 207 11.63 8.46 0.23
N SER A 208 12.00 9.70 -0.05
CA SER A 208 11.53 10.47 -1.20
C SER A 208 11.83 9.82 -2.56
N SER A 209 12.89 9.02 -2.66
CA SER A 209 13.26 8.30 -3.90
C SER A 209 12.57 6.93 -4.06
N LEU A 210 11.72 6.53 -3.11
CA LEU A 210 11.10 5.21 -3.06
C LEU A 210 9.58 5.26 -2.87
N ASP A 211 9.06 6.27 -2.16
CA ASP A 211 7.65 6.39 -1.81
C ASP A 211 6.74 6.49 -3.03
N GLN A 212 5.64 5.75 -3.02
CA GLN A 212 4.61 5.83 -4.04
C GLN A 212 3.22 5.59 -3.44
N ILE A 213 2.22 6.41 -3.83
CA ILE A 213 0.80 6.18 -3.51
C ILE A 213 0.24 5.15 -4.49
N GLY A 214 -0.65 4.30 -4.00
CA GLY A 214 -1.35 3.34 -4.85
C GLY A 214 -2.66 2.84 -4.26
N PRO A 215 -3.50 2.23 -5.12
CA PRO A 215 -4.81 1.70 -4.76
C PRO A 215 -4.74 0.40 -3.97
N VAL A 216 -5.76 0.22 -3.12
CA VAL A 216 -6.17 -1.04 -2.50
C VAL A 216 -7.66 -1.23 -2.78
N GLY A 217 -8.05 -2.41 -3.21
CA GLY A 217 -9.44 -2.76 -3.54
C GLY A 217 -9.71 -4.25 -3.36
N LYS A 218 -10.93 -4.66 -3.61
CA LYS A 218 -11.33 -6.08 -3.50
C LYS A 218 -10.80 -6.93 -4.65
N ASP A 219 -10.67 -6.34 -5.85
CA ASP A 219 -10.21 -7.02 -7.05
C ASP A 219 -9.29 -6.15 -7.92
N VAL A 220 -8.76 -6.76 -8.97
CA VAL A 220 -7.86 -6.11 -9.92
C VAL A 220 -8.56 -4.99 -10.70
N SER A 221 -9.84 -5.16 -11.01
CA SER A 221 -10.62 -4.19 -11.79
C SER A 221 -10.86 -2.90 -10.99
N ASP A 222 -11.18 -3.02 -9.72
CA ASP A 222 -11.32 -1.90 -8.78
C ASP A 222 -10.01 -1.11 -8.67
N CYS A 223 -8.88 -1.82 -8.50
CA CYS A 223 -7.56 -1.19 -8.41
C CYS A 223 -7.15 -0.50 -9.71
N ALA A 224 -7.44 -1.09 -10.87
CA ALA A 224 -7.16 -0.48 -12.17
C ALA A 224 -7.96 0.82 -12.38
N ALA A 225 -9.25 0.79 -12.07
CA ALA A 225 -10.12 1.96 -12.19
C ALA A 225 -9.72 3.09 -11.25
N LEU A 226 -9.33 2.77 -10.00
CA LEU A 226 -8.84 3.76 -9.06
C LEU A 226 -7.47 4.32 -9.49
N LEU A 227 -6.57 3.48 -10.02
CA LEU A 227 -5.28 3.93 -10.55
C LEU A 227 -5.46 4.92 -11.70
N GLU A 228 -6.42 4.71 -12.62
CA GLU A 228 -6.73 5.66 -13.69
C GLU A 228 -7.08 7.06 -13.17
N ILE A 229 -7.79 7.13 -12.05
CA ILE A 229 -8.18 8.40 -11.44
C ILE A 229 -6.97 9.13 -10.84
N ILE A 230 -6.13 8.43 -10.09
CA ILE A 230 -5.05 9.05 -9.32
C ILE A 230 -3.76 9.24 -10.12
N ALA A 231 -3.57 8.52 -11.23
CA ALA A 231 -2.38 8.61 -12.07
C ALA A 231 -2.35 9.88 -12.91
N GLY A 232 -1.14 10.35 -13.24
CA GLY A 232 -0.91 11.45 -14.16
C GLY A 232 0.05 12.50 -13.63
N HIS A 233 0.51 13.35 -14.56
CA HIS A 233 1.47 14.40 -14.27
C HIS A 233 0.88 15.49 -13.37
N ASP A 234 1.71 15.97 -12.45
CA ASP A 234 1.44 17.09 -11.56
C ASP A 234 2.62 18.05 -11.55
N THR A 235 2.38 19.32 -11.84
CA THR A 235 3.43 20.36 -11.83
C THR A 235 3.97 20.67 -10.44
N LYS A 236 3.28 20.27 -9.38
CA LYS A 236 3.69 20.41 -7.97
C LYS A 236 4.67 19.32 -7.53
N ASP A 237 4.79 18.24 -8.31
CA ASP A 237 5.73 17.14 -8.07
C ASP A 237 6.63 16.93 -9.29
N SER A 238 7.88 17.37 -9.17
CA SER A 238 8.87 17.26 -10.24
C SER A 238 9.25 15.83 -10.61
N THR A 239 8.90 14.83 -9.78
CA THR A 239 9.13 13.41 -10.05
C THR A 239 7.98 12.77 -10.80
N SER A 240 6.81 13.42 -10.90
CA SER A 240 5.67 12.87 -11.63
C SER A 240 5.91 12.91 -13.15
N MET A 241 5.62 11.80 -13.82
CA MET A 241 5.95 11.62 -15.25
C MET A 241 4.76 11.98 -16.14
N LYS A 242 5.04 12.62 -17.28
CA LYS A 242 4.03 12.83 -18.33
C LYS A 242 3.83 11.54 -19.08
N ARG A 243 2.58 11.03 -19.07
CA ARG A 243 2.17 9.80 -19.76
C ARG A 243 0.80 10.02 -20.41
N GLU A 244 0.59 9.40 -21.56
CA GLU A 244 -0.69 9.42 -22.29
C GLU A 244 -1.44 8.08 -22.16
N ASP A 245 -0.76 7.01 -21.73
CA ASP A 245 -1.25 5.63 -21.70
C ASP A 245 -1.89 5.22 -20.37
N LEU A 246 -2.64 6.12 -19.72
CA LEU A 246 -3.20 5.91 -18.37
C LEU A 246 -4.54 5.15 -18.34
N GLN A 247 -4.98 4.58 -19.44
CA GLN A 247 -6.23 3.78 -19.52
C GLN A 247 -5.93 2.32 -19.16
N PHE A 248 -5.83 2.03 -17.88
CA PHE A 248 -5.41 0.72 -17.38
C PHE A 248 -6.52 -0.34 -17.49
N SER A 249 -7.78 0.04 -17.28
CA SER A 249 -8.94 -0.87 -17.33
C SER A 249 -9.15 -1.49 -18.71
N LYS A 250 -8.72 -0.81 -19.79
CA LYS A 250 -8.82 -1.36 -21.15
C LYS A 250 -7.95 -2.59 -21.39
N GLU A 251 -6.96 -2.82 -20.55
CA GLU A 251 -6.04 -3.95 -20.67
C GLU A 251 -6.51 -5.20 -19.91
N LEU A 252 -7.63 -5.13 -19.21
CA LEU A 252 -8.19 -6.26 -18.45
C LEU A 252 -8.90 -7.26 -19.38
N THR A 253 -8.20 -7.71 -20.40
CA THR A 253 -8.74 -8.62 -21.45
C THR A 253 -8.76 -10.09 -21.01
N GLY A 254 -7.99 -10.45 -19.97
CA GLY A 254 -7.82 -11.84 -19.54
C GLY A 254 -6.97 -12.71 -20.46
N ASP A 255 -6.48 -12.19 -21.59
CA ASP A 255 -5.64 -12.94 -22.53
C ASP A 255 -4.16 -12.76 -22.19
N ILE A 256 -3.54 -13.86 -21.75
CA ILE A 256 -2.11 -13.96 -21.43
C ILE A 256 -1.39 -15.04 -22.25
N LYS A 257 -2.04 -15.60 -23.28
CA LYS A 257 -1.44 -16.64 -24.11
C LYS A 257 -0.13 -16.18 -24.74
N GLY A 258 0.92 -16.98 -24.54
CA GLY A 258 2.28 -16.69 -25.02
C GLY A 258 3.00 -15.58 -24.22
N MET A 259 2.39 -15.04 -23.16
CA MET A 259 3.09 -14.11 -22.26
C MET A 259 4.15 -14.86 -21.47
N LYS A 260 5.37 -14.31 -21.43
CA LYS A 260 6.50 -14.91 -20.71
C LYS A 260 6.61 -14.39 -19.30
N PHE A 261 6.57 -15.30 -18.33
CA PHE A 261 6.74 -15.02 -16.92
C PHE A 261 8.10 -15.56 -16.44
N GLY A 262 8.83 -14.74 -15.68
CA GLY A 262 10.08 -15.12 -15.03
C GLY A 262 9.88 -15.32 -13.53
N VAL A 263 10.43 -16.39 -12.98
CA VAL A 263 10.45 -16.70 -11.54
C VAL A 263 11.89 -16.74 -11.06
N PRO A 264 12.33 -15.80 -10.19
CA PRO A 264 13.64 -15.91 -9.57
C PRO A 264 13.73 -17.17 -8.68
N GLU A 265 14.73 -18.05 -8.94
CA GLU A 265 14.93 -19.28 -8.17
C GLU A 265 15.16 -18.98 -6.68
N GLU A 266 15.87 -17.90 -6.39
CA GLU A 266 16.21 -17.46 -5.05
C GLU A 266 14.99 -17.10 -4.21
N TYR A 267 13.87 -16.75 -4.85
CA TYR A 267 12.60 -16.47 -4.15
C TYR A 267 11.91 -17.73 -3.60
N LEU A 268 12.35 -18.92 -4.03
CA LEU A 268 11.85 -20.21 -3.57
C LEU A 268 12.84 -20.97 -2.66
N ALA A 269 13.89 -20.28 -2.22
CA ALA A 269 14.94 -20.82 -1.37
C ALA A 269 14.47 -21.12 0.07
N GLU A 270 15.38 -21.55 0.91
CA GLU A 270 15.15 -21.80 2.34
C GLU A 270 14.61 -20.55 3.05
N GLY A 271 13.64 -20.74 3.96
CA GLY A 271 12.97 -19.65 4.69
C GLY A 271 11.60 -19.27 4.14
N LEU A 272 11.20 -19.74 2.96
CA LEU A 272 9.84 -19.62 2.46
C LEU A 272 8.95 -20.68 3.13
N ASP A 273 7.83 -20.23 3.73
CA ASP A 273 6.83 -21.12 4.33
C ASP A 273 6.33 -22.16 3.30
N PRO A 274 6.25 -23.47 3.64
CA PRO A 274 5.82 -24.51 2.71
C PRO A 274 4.39 -24.29 2.15
N GLU A 275 3.47 -23.73 2.93
CA GLU A 275 2.09 -23.47 2.48
C GLU A 275 2.06 -22.27 1.51
N VAL A 276 2.87 -21.25 1.77
CA VAL A 276 3.06 -20.13 0.84
C VAL A 276 3.68 -20.63 -0.46
N LYS A 277 4.71 -21.50 -0.37
CA LYS A 277 5.35 -22.11 -1.55
C LYS A 277 4.37 -22.94 -2.37
N ALA A 278 3.54 -23.76 -1.71
CA ALA A 278 2.56 -24.60 -2.38
C ALA A 278 1.50 -23.75 -3.12
N SER A 279 0.98 -22.70 -2.46
CA SER A 279 0.03 -21.76 -3.08
C SER A 279 0.67 -21.03 -4.28
N PHE A 280 1.90 -20.59 -4.14
CA PHE A 280 2.65 -19.94 -5.22
C PHE A 280 2.84 -20.87 -6.43
N MET A 281 3.24 -22.12 -6.20
CA MET A 281 3.38 -23.11 -7.28
C MET A 281 2.07 -23.37 -8.01
N GLY A 282 0.93 -23.45 -7.28
CA GLY A 282 -0.39 -23.57 -7.89
C GLY A 282 -0.76 -22.40 -8.82
N VAL A 283 -0.30 -21.18 -8.50
CA VAL A 283 -0.45 -20.04 -9.42
C VAL A 283 0.32 -20.26 -10.71
N LEU A 284 1.57 -20.76 -10.64
CA LEU A 284 2.37 -21.01 -11.84
C LEU A 284 1.69 -22.03 -12.76
N ASP A 285 1.04 -23.04 -12.18
CA ASP A 285 0.32 -24.06 -12.96
C ASP A 285 -0.94 -23.45 -13.60
N THR A 286 -1.72 -22.65 -12.87
CA THR A 286 -2.87 -21.90 -13.44
C THR A 286 -2.45 -21.00 -14.60
N LEU A 287 -1.34 -20.25 -14.48
CA LEU A 287 -0.86 -19.39 -15.56
C LEU A 287 -0.45 -20.19 -16.80
N LYS A 288 0.18 -21.38 -16.64
CA LYS A 288 0.49 -22.29 -17.76
C LYS A 288 -0.79 -22.81 -18.43
N GLU A 289 -1.82 -23.18 -17.65
CA GLU A 289 -3.12 -23.62 -18.16
C GLU A 289 -3.80 -22.51 -18.99
N LEU A 290 -3.60 -21.24 -18.61
CA LEU A 290 -4.05 -20.09 -19.38
C LEU A 290 -3.18 -19.78 -20.61
N GLY A 291 -2.18 -20.63 -20.89
CA GLY A 291 -1.33 -20.54 -22.07
C GLY A 291 -0.11 -19.63 -21.95
N ALA A 292 0.26 -19.23 -20.74
CA ALA A 292 1.48 -18.48 -20.48
C ALA A 292 2.71 -19.41 -20.47
N GLU A 293 3.88 -18.84 -20.78
CA GLU A 293 5.18 -19.48 -20.64
C GLU A 293 5.81 -19.07 -19.28
N VAL A 294 6.15 -20.04 -18.42
CA VAL A 294 6.75 -19.77 -17.11
C VAL A 294 8.15 -20.39 -17.07
N GLU A 295 9.16 -19.58 -16.81
CA GLU A 295 10.56 -19.99 -16.74
C GLU A 295 11.20 -19.52 -15.42
N PHE A 296 12.13 -20.34 -14.89
CA PHE A 296 12.96 -19.99 -13.74
C PHE A 296 14.26 -19.35 -14.19
N PHE A 297 14.78 -18.40 -13.39
CA PHE A 297 16.06 -17.74 -13.64
C PHE A 297 16.68 -17.27 -12.33
N SER A 298 17.98 -16.93 -12.34
CA SER A 298 18.69 -16.50 -11.13
C SER A 298 18.88 -14.99 -11.07
N ILE A 299 18.71 -14.41 -9.86
CA ILE A 299 19.05 -13.03 -9.49
C ILE A 299 20.18 -13.05 -8.45
N LYS A 300 21.41 -12.75 -8.86
CA LYS A 300 22.60 -12.85 -8.01
C LYS A 300 22.71 -11.78 -6.92
N THR A 301 21.99 -10.65 -7.10
CA THR A 301 22.04 -9.52 -6.16
C THR A 301 21.01 -9.60 -5.02
N MET A 302 20.27 -10.71 -4.90
CA MET A 302 19.18 -10.84 -3.92
C MET A 302 19.64 -10.58 -2.48
N GLU A 303 20.79 -11.10 -2.07
CA GLU A 303 21.35 -10.92 -0.72
C GLU A 303 21.61 -9.44 -0.34
N TYR A 304 21.77 -8.58 -1.35
CA TYR A 304 22.06 -7.16 -1.14
C TYR A 304 20.81 -6.26 -1.14
N MET A 305 19.63 -6.79 -1.49
CA MET A 305 18.41 -5.97 -1.65
C MET A 305 17.96 -5.36 -0.33
N ILE A 306 17.85 -6.16 0.73
CA ILE A 306 17.47 -5.68 2.06
C ILE A 306 18.48 -4.68 2.63
N PRO A 307 19.80 -4.99 2.69
CA PRO A 307 20.78 -4.02 3.18
C PRO A 307 20.78 -2.70 2.39
N ALA A 308 20.73 -2.75 1.06
CA ALA A 308 20.68 -1.55 0.22
C ALA A 308 19.43 -0.71 0.50
N TYR A 309 18.27 -1.34 0.62
CA TYR A 309 17.00 -0.67 0.93
C TYR A 309 17.08 0.03 2.29
N TYR A 310 17.43 -0.66 3.36
CA TYR A 310 17.41 -0.08 4.71
C TYR A 310 18.44 1.04 4.89
N ILE A 311 19.60 0.97 4.23
CA ILE A 311 20.60 2.04 4.24
C ILE A 311 20.03 3.28 3.53
N ILE A 312 19.49 3.15 2.31
CA ILE A 312 18.98 4.27 1.53
C ILE A 312 17.74 4.86 2.21
N ALA A 313 16.78 4.02 2.58
CA ALA A 313 15.54 4.47 3.19
C ALA A 313 15.78 5.17 4.54
N SER A 314 16.68 4.65 5.39
CA SER A 314 17.04 5.29 6.66
C SER A 314 17.77 6.61 6.45
N ALA A 315 18.68 6.69 5.48
CA ALA A 315 19.36 7.93 5.13
C ALA A 315 18.36 9.03 4.72
N GLU A 316 17.43 8.70 3.84
CA GLU A 316 16.38 9.61 3.39
C GLU A 316 15.40 9.97 4.53
N ALA A 317 15.01 9.00 5.38
CA ALA A 317 14.18 9.24 6.55
C ALA A 317 14.83 10.25 7.51
N SER A 318 16.11 10.07 7.80
CA SER A 318 16.87 10.98 8.66
C SER A 318 16.79 12.43 8.17
N SER A 319 16.93 12.65 6.85
CA SER A 319 16.81 13.98 6.22
C SER A 319 15.35 14.47 6.15
N ASN A 320 14.41 13.60 5.80
CA ASN A 320 13.01 13.99 5.66
C ASN A 320 12.36 14.34 7.01
N LEU A 321 12.72 13.65 8.08
CA LEU A 321 12.12 13.84 9.39
C LEU A 321 12.86 14.90 10.26
N GLU A 322 13.95 15.53 9.76
CA GLU A 322 14.62 16.62 10.46
C GLU A 322 13.71 17.83 10.71
N ARG A 323 12.74 18.06 9.81
CA ARG A 323 11.78 19.18 9.86
C ARG A 323 10.80 19.10 11.03
N PHE A 324 10.62 17.93 11.65
CA PHE A 324 9.72 17.73 12.78
C PHE A 324 10.48 17.98 14.08
N ASP A 325 10.61 19.25 14.44
CA ASP A 325 11.43 19.76 15.52
C ASP A 325 10.64 20.42 16.67
N GLY A 326 9.31 20.52 16.52
CA GLY A 326 8.42 21.16 17.46
C GLY A 326 8.44 22.69 17.44
N VAL A 327 9.05 23.33 16.42
CA VAL A 327 9.12 24.79 16.30
C VAL A 327 7.94 25.35 15.50
N LYS A 328 7.73 24.87 14.28
CA LYS A 328 6.71 25.44 13.36
C LYS A 328 5.34 24.82 13.54
N TYR A 329 5.28 23.51 13.75
CA TYR A 329 4.04 22.72 13.85
C TYR A 329 4.33 21.38 14.53
N GLY A 330 3.27 20.65 14.88
CA GLY A 330 3.37 19.35 15.53
C GLY A 330 3.53 19.45 17.05
N PHE A 331 3.83 18.32 17.66
CA PHE A 331 4.05 18.18 19.09
C PHE A 331 5.30 18.93 19.52
N ARG A 332 5.23 19.59 20.66
CA ARG A 332 6.37 20.19 21.39
C ARG A 332 6.36 19.74 22.85
N ALA A 333 7.50 19.36 23.38
CA ALA A 333 7.64 19.07 24.80
C ALA A 333 7.24 20.29 25.64
N ALA A 334 6.47 20.05 26.70
CA ALA A 334 5.95 21.14 27.54
C ALA A 334 7.04 21.81 28.39
N GLU A 335 8.06 21.04 28.83
CA GLU A 335 9.12 21.50 29.71
C GLU A 335 10.48 21.28 29.07
N TYR A 336 11.28 22.35 28.91
CA TYR A 336 12.63 22.31 28.36
C TYR A 336 13.49 23.50 28.80
N GLU A 337 14.81 23.32 28.83
CA GLU A 337 15.79 24.35 29.12
C GLU A 337 16.55 24.75 27.84
N GLY A 338 16.08 25.81 27.17
CA GLY A 338 16.66 26.30 25.92
C GLY A 338 16.37 25.45 24.70
N LEU A 339 16.83 25.91 23.53
CA LEU A 339 16.45 25.37 22.23
C LEU A 339 16.90 23.92 22.00
N HIS A 340 18.13 23.61 22.40
CA HIS A 340 18.68 22.26 22.19
C HIS A 340 17.92 21.18 23.00
N ASP A 341 17.62 21.50 24.28
CA ASP A 341 16.83 20.59 25.13
C ASP A 341 15.38 20.45 24.60
N MET A 342 14.80 21.53 24.08
CA MET A 342 13.48 21.47 23.42
C MET A 342 13.49 20.48 22.27
N TYR A 343 14.45 20.54 21.34
CA TYR A 343 14.55 19.59 20.22
C TYR A 343 14.69 18.16 20.71
N LYS A 344 15.59 17.93 21.66
CA LYS A 344 15.86 16.61 22.19
C LYS A 344 14.62 16.01 22.86
N LYS A 345 13.97 16.73 23.76
CA LYS A 345 12.78 16.27 24.49
C LYS A 345 11.59 16.06 23.55
N THR A 346 11.37 16.99 22.61
CA THR A 346 10.29 16.90 21.63
C THR A 346 10.42 15.65 20.75
N ARG A 347 11.59 15.43 20.16
CA ARG A 347 11.82 14.28 19.28
C ARG A 347 11.85 12.96 20.05
N THR A 348 12.37 12.95 21.30
CA THR A 348 12.36 11.76 22.16
C THR A 348 10.94 11.32 22.52
N ALA A 349 10.05 12.26 22.85
CA ALA A 349 8.69 11.97 23.26
C ALA A 349 7.71 11.83 22.08
N GLY A 350 8.00 12.50 20.96
CA GLY A 350 7.11 12.56 19.80
C GLY A 350 7.28 11.39 18.82
N PHE A 351 8.48 10.81 18.68
CA PHE A 351 8.75 9.67 17.81
C PHE A 351 8.78 8.35 18.56
N GLY A 352 8.23 7.31 17.94
CA GLY A 352 8.32 5.93 18.40
C GLY A 352 9.72 5.31 18.19
N GLU A 353 9.93 4.13 18.75
CA GLU A 353 11.24 3.47 18.80
C GLU A 353 11.78 3.11 17.40
N GLU A 354 10.93 2.58 16.50
CA GLU A 354 11.38 2.21 15.18
C GLU A 354 11.79 3.43 14.33
N VAL A 355 11.03 4.50 14.40
CA VAL A 355 11.36 5.77 13.72
C VAL A 355 12.67 6.34 14.24
N LYS A 356 12.87 6.37 15.57
CA LYS A 356 14.14 6.79 16.17
C LYS A 356 15.32 5.94 15.71
N ARG A 357 15.15 4.61 15.64
CA ARG A 357 16.17 3.68 15.16
C ARG A 357 16.60 4.01 13.71
N ARG A 358 15.63 4.23 12.82
CA ARG A 358 15.91 4.57 11.41
C ARG A 358 16.52 5.94 11.25
N ILE A 359 16.10 6.94 12.02
CA ILE A 359 16.74 8.27 12.02
C ILE A 359 18.20 8.16 12.48
N MET A 360 18.48 7.41 13.54
CA MET A 360 19.86 7.23 14.03
C MET A 360 20.73 6.47 13.02
N LEU A 361 20.20 5.38 12.42
CA LEU A 361 20.90 4.65 11.36
C LEU A 361 21.19 5.55 10.15
N GLY A 362 20.20 6.33 9.72
CA GLY A 362 20.34 7.27 8.62
C GLY A 362 21.40 8.34 8.89
N SER A 363 21.38 8.94 10.07
CA SER A 363 22.38 9.92 10.48
C SER A 363 23.78 9.31 10.53
N PHE A 364 23.91 8.05 10.97
CA PHE A 364 25.19 7.34 10.99
C PHE A 364 25.72 7.11 9.56
N VAL A 365 24.92 6.56 8.65
CA VAL A 365 25.38 6.23 7.30
C VAL A 365 25.63 7.47 6.44
N LEU A 366 25.09 8.62 6.80
CA LEU A 366 25.36 9.93 6.15
C LEU A 366 26.53 10.69 6.79
N SER A 367 27.06 10.23 7.94
CA SER A 367 28.13 10.94 8.63
C SER A 367 29.47 10.84 7.91
N SER A 368 30.36 11.82 8.20
CA SER A 368 31.72 11.85 7.66
C SER A 368 32.48 10.56 7.98
N GLY A 369 33.13 9.97 6.99
CA GLY A 369 33.85 8.70 7.07
C GLY A 369 33.00 7.45 6.81
N TYR A 370 31.67 7.55 6.89
CA TYR A 370 30.76 6.41 6.61
C TYR A 370 29.95 6.59 5.34
N TYR A 371 29.80 7.80 4.82
CA TYR A 371 29.04 8.14 3.65
C TYR A 371 29.42 7.29 2.41
N ASP A 372 30.72 7.24 2.10
CA ASP A 372 31.21 6.45 0.95
C ASP A 372 31.09 4.94 1.19
N ALA A 373 31.37 4.49 2.40
CA ALA A 373 31.41 3.07 2.75
C ALA A 373 30.01 2.44 2.80
N TYR A 374 28.98 3.20 3.16
CA TYR A 374 27.62 2.70 3.31
C TYR A 374 26.66 3.32 2.29
N TYR A 375 26.44 4.63 2.31
CA TYR A 375 25.40 5.25 1.51
C TYR A 375 25.71 5.19 -0.01
N LEU A 376 26.90 5.63 -0.43
CA LEU A 376 27.29 5.53 -1.85
C LEU A 376 27.41 4.08 -2.32
N LYS A 377 27.87 3.18 -1.45
CA LYS A 377 27.89 1.75 -1.77
C LYS A 377 26.48 1.20 -1.99
N ALA A 378 25.52 1.57 -1.14
CA ALA A 378 24.12 1.17 -1.29
C ALA A 378 23.51 1.73 -2.59
N LEU A 379 23.79 2.97 -2.98
CA LEU A 379 23.35 3.54 -4.26
C LEU A 379 23.94 2.80 -5.46
N ARG A 380 25.23 2.42 -5.41
CA ARG A 380 25.88 1.60 -6.45
C ARG A 380 25.24 0.20 -6.52
N THR A 381 24.94 -0.39 -5.38
CA THR A 381 24.26 -1.70 -5.29
C THR A 381 22.84 -1.60 -5.87
N LYS A 382 22.09 -0.53 -5.56
CA LYS A 382 20.78 -0.25 -6.20
C LYS A 382 20.88 -0.27 -7.72
N ALA A 383 21.92 0.36 -8.30
CA ALA A 383 22.12 0.35 -9.74
C ALA A 383 22.42 -1.05 -10.31
N LEU A 384 23.14 -1.89 -9.57
CA LEU A 384 23.39 -3.30 -9.97
C LEU A 384 22.11 -4.14 -9.91
N ILE A 385 21.31 -3.99 -8.85
CA ILE A 385 20.01 -4.64 -8.72
C ILE A 385 19.12 -4.24 -9.91
N LYS A 386 18.99 -2.92 -10.20
CA LYS A 386 18.23 -2.44 -11.35
C LYS A 386 18.67 -3.07 -12.66
N LYS A 387 19.98 -3.17 -12.90
CA LYS A 387 20.52 -3.78 -14.11
C LYS A 387 20.13 -5.26 -14.27
N GLU A 388 20.07 -6.05 -13.18
CA GLU A 388 19.62 -7.45 -13.24
C GLU A 388 18.12 -7.52 -13.58
N PHE A 389 17.29 -6.66 -12.98
CA PHE A 389 15.88 -6.60 -13.34
C PHE A 389 15.68 -6.17 -14.80
N ASP A 390 16.45 -5.19 -15.31
CA ASP A 390 16.38 -4.78 -16.72
C ASP A 390 16.75 -5.93 -17.67
N GLN A 391 17.76 -6.74 -17.32
CA GLN A 391 18.11 -7.94 -18.07
C GLN A 391 16.98 -8.98 -18.05
N ALA A 392 16.33 -9.19 -16.90
CA ALA A 392 15.20 -10.10 -16.79
C ALA A 392 14.00 -9.61 -17.63
N PHE A 393 13.68 -8.31 -17.61
CA PHE A 393 12.62 -7.74 -18.44
C PHE A 393 12.96 -7.70 -19.94
N GLY A 394 14.23 -7.83 -20.33
CA GLY A 394 14.61 -8.09 -21.71
C GLY A 394 14.11 -9.45 -22.23
N LYS A 395 13.76 -10.39 -21.35
CA LYS A 395 13.30 -11.74 -21.68
C LYS A 395 11.84 -12.00 -21.26
N TYR A 396 11.43 -11.49 -20.09
CA TYR A 396 10.13 -11.75 -19.46
C TYR A 396 9.24 -10.51 -19.50
N GLY A 397 7.95 -10.72 -19.70
CA GLY A 397 6.96 -9.63 -19.65
C GLY A 397 6.54 -9.27 -18.23
N VAL A 398 6.54 -10.26 -17.32
CA VAL A 398 6.17 -10.15 -15.91
C VAL A 398 7.08 -11.04 -15.09
N LEU A 399 7.49 -10.59 -13.92
CA LEU A 399 8.18 -11.41 -12.92
C LEU A 399 7.20 -11.78 -11.80
N LEU A 400 7.35 -12.99 -11.25
CA LEU A 400 6.49 -13.51 -10.20
C LEU A 400 7.29 -13.72 -8.91
N ALA A 401 6.66 -13.38 -7.78
CA ALA A 401 7.20 -13.60 -6.45
C ALA A 401 6.07 -13.91 -5.45
N PRO A 402 6.33 -14.62 -4.36
CA PRO A 402 5.48 -14.50 -3.17
C PRO A 402 5.41 -13.04 -2.73
N ALA A 403 4.30 -12.58 -2.15
CA ALA A 403 4.21 -11.21 -1.62
C ALA A 403 4.89 -11.10 -0.23
N SER A 404 4.97 -12.22 0.49
CA SER A 404 5.66 -12.35 1.78
C SER A 404 6.16 -13.80 1.94
N PRO A 405 7.23 -14.05 2.71
CA PRO A 405 7.71 -15.41 2.95
C PRO A 405 6.80 -16.25 3.87
N PHE A 406 5.87 -15.63 4.57
CA PHE A 406 4.94 -16.26 5.51
C PHE A 406 3.58 -15.55 5.49
N THR A 407 2.55 -16.17 6.08
CA THR A 407 1.25 -15.54 6.36
C THR A 407 1.36 -14.56 7.53
N ALA A 408 0.30 -13.82 7.80
CA ALA A 408 0.30 -12.80 8.85
C ALA A 408 0.77 -13.38 10.21
N PRO A 409 1.86 -12.86 10.83
CA PRO A 409 2.31 -13.28 12.15
C PRO A 409 1.35 -12.81 13.25
N LYS A 410 1.47 -13.41 14.43
CA LYS A 410 0.73 -12.93 15.60
C LYS A 410 1.23 -11.57 16.07
N ILE A 411 0.32 -10.80 16.65
CA ILE A 411 0.62 -9.52 17.29
C ILE A 411 1.73 -9.70 18.33
N GLY A 412 2.73 -8.85 18.29
CA GLY A 412 3.89 -8.84 19.20
C GLY A 412 5.05 -9.75 18.79
N GLU A 413 4.89 -10.65 17.80
CA GLU A 413 5.98 -11.53 17.36
C GLU A 413 7.06 -10.76 16.60
N SER A 414 6.66 -9.91 15.66
CA SER A 414 7.59 -9.14 14.83
C SER A 414 8.37 -8.09 15.62
N LEU A 415 7.75 -7.48 16.63
CA LEU A 415 8.41 -6.47 17.48
C LEU A 415 9.52 -7.06 18.36
N LYS A 416 9.45 -8.36 18.71
CA LYS A 416 10.48 -9.05 19.48
C LYS A 416 11.75 -9.30 18.68
N ASN A 417 11.64 -9.37 17.36
CA ASN A 417 12.76 -9.63 16.45
C ASN A 417 12.71 -8.72 15.22
N PRO A 418 13.27 -7.49 15.29
CA PRO A 418 13.28 -6.56 14.17
C PRO A 418 13.92 -7.13 12.90
N LEU A 419 14.90 -8.03 13.02
CA LEU A 419 15.53 -8.67 11.86
C LEU A 419 14.54 -9.58 11.12
N ALA A 420 13.69 -10.32 11.84
CA ALA A 420 12.64 -11.13 11.22
C ALA A 420 11.60 -10.26 10.50
N MET A 421 11.24 -9.10 11.06
CA MET A 421 10.40 -8.11 10.40
C MET A 421 11.04 -7.64 9.08
N TYR A 422 12.32 -7.31 9.09
CA TYR A 422 13.04 -6.87 7.88
C TYR A 422 13.16 -7.96 6.82
N LEU A 423 13.34 -9.22 7.21
CA LEU A 423 13.35 -10.35 6.28
C LEU A 423 11.97 -10.57 5.62
N GLY A 424 10.89 -10.16 6.24
CA GLY A 424 9.54 -10.17 5.63
C GLY A 424 9.42 -9.34 4.36
N ASP A 425 10.29 -8.34 4.18
CA ASP A 425 10.29 -7.42 3.03
C ASP A 425 11.15 -7.92 1.85
N ILE A 426 11.74 -9.12 1.93
CA ILE A 426 12.74 -9.64 0.98
C ILE A 426 12.23 -9.67 -0.48
N TYR A 427 10.94 -9.91 -0.70
CA TYR A 427 10.35 -9.99 -2.03
C TYR A 427 9.83 -8.65 -2.56
N THR A 428 9.75 -7.63 -1.70
CA THR A 428 9.07 -6.38 -2.06
C THR A 428 10.00 -5.20 -2.25
N VAL A 429 11.10 -5.12 -1.48
CA VAL A 429 12.00 -3.93 -1.48
C VAL A 429 12.69 -3.67 -2.81
N ALA A 430 13.03 -4.73 -3.56
CA ALA A 430 13.67 -4.59 -4.88
C ALA A 430 12.79 -3.82 -5.88
N VAL A 431 11.48 -3.99 -5.80
CA VAL A 431 10.50 -3.32 -6.66
C VAL A 431 10.55 -1.79 -6.46
N ASN A 432 10.71 -1.35 -5.19
CA ASN A 432 10.89 0.08 -4.88
C ASN A 432 12.27 0.59 -5.25
N LEU A 433 13.33 -0.16 -4.93
CA LEU A 433 14.71 0.19 -5.31
C LEU A 433 14.83 0.41 -6.82
N CYS A 434 14.17 -0.42 -7.62
CA CYS A 434 14.19 -0.33 -9.08
C CYS A 434 13.12 0.60 -9.68
N GLY A 435 12.23 1.17 -8.87
CA GLY A 435 11.14 2.03 -9.33
C GLY A 435 10.03 1.32 -10.10
N LEU A 436 10.00 -0.03 -10.07
CA LEU A 436 9.10 -0.89 -10.84
C LEU A 436 7.66 -0.88 -10.31
N PRO A 437 6.65 -1.16 -11.14
CA PRO A 437 5.30 -1.44 -10.68
C PRO A 437 5.19 -2.87 -10.14
N GLY A 438 4.33 -3.08 -9.16
CA GLY A 438 3.99 -4.40 -8.63
C GLY A 438 2.57 -4.46 -8.11
N ILE A 439 1.87 -5.55 -8.38
CA ILE A 439 0.53 -5.82 -7.88
C ILE A 439 0.54 -7.09 -7.04
N THR A 440 -0.15 -7.07 -5.92
CA THR A 440 -0.42 -8.26 -5.11
C THR A 440 -1.88 -8.65 -5.27
N VAL A 441 -2.12 -9.95 -5.50
CA VAL A 441 -3.46 -10.55 -5.52
C VAL A 441 -3.49 -11.77 -4.60
N PRO A 442 -4.61 -12.04 -3.91
CA PRO A 442 -4.75 -13.24 -3.08
C PRO A 442 -4.66 -14.51 -3.94
N CYS A 443 -4.00 -15.56 -3.44
CA CYS A 443 -3.84 -16.82 -4.18
C CYS A 443 -4.18 -18.09 -3.37
N GLY A 444 -4.42 -17.97 -2.09
CA GLY A 444 -4.75 -19.10 -1.23
C GLY A 444 -4.90 -18.70 0.23
N LYS A 445 -5.01 -19.71 1.09
CA LYS A 445 -5.00 -19.57 2.54
C LYS A 445 -4.12 -20.68 3.13
N ASP A 446 -3.48 -20.38 4.26
CA ASP A 446 -2.79 -21.39 5.05
C ASP A 446 -3.78 -22.30 5.82
N SER A 447 -3.25 -23.29 6.50
CA SER A 447 -4.03 -24.23 7.34
C SER A 447 -4.75 -23.55 8.51
N LYS A 448 -4.42 -22.30 8.85
CA LYS A 448 -5.09 -21.48 9.87
C LYS A 448 -6.16 -20.57 9.26
N GLY A 449 -6.35 -20.60 7.94
CA GLY A 449 -7.29 -19.76 7.22
C GLY A 449 -6.80 -18.35 6.92
N LEU A 450 -5.51 -18.04 7.17
CA LEU A 450 -4.92 -16.74 6.87
C LEU A 450 -4.59 -16.63 5.38
N PRO A 451 -4.82 -15.47 4.74
CA PRO A 451 -4.58 -15.30 3.32
C PRO A 451 -3.11 -15.39 2.93
N ILE A 452 -2.90 -15.89 1.72
CA ILE A 452 -1.62 -15.91 1.00
C ILE A 452 -1.79 -15.10 -0.28
N GLY A 453 -0.83 -14.21 -0.59
CA GLY A 453 -0.82 -13.43 -1.81
C GLY A 453 0.41 -13.67 -2.65
N ILE A 454 0.24 -13.53 -3.97
CA ILE A 454 1.36 -13.47 -4.92
C ILE A 454 1.57 -12.03 -5.38
N GLN A 455 2.80 -11.74 -5.78
CA GLN A 455 3.19 -10.49 -6.38
C GLN A 455 3.53 -10.70 -7.87
N MET A 456 2.97 -9.86 -8.74
CA MET A 456 3.34 -9.74 -10.14
C MET A 456 4.04 -8.40 -10.36
N ILE A 457 5.26 -8.44 -10.92
CA ILE A 457 6.15 -7.29 -11.07
C ILE A 457 6.32 -7.02 -12.56
N GLY A 458 6.15 -5.78 -13.00
CA GLY A 458 6.37 -5.32 -14.36
C GLY A 458 7.63 -4.48 -14.51
N ASP A 459 8.08 -4.29 -15.75
CA ASP A 459 9.04 -3.24 -16.04
C ASP A 459 8.44 -1.85 -15.84
N CYS A 460 9.27 -0.82 -15.75
CA CYS A 460 8.83 0.56 -15.57
C CYS A 460 7.75 0.94 -16.60
N PHE A 461 6.66 1.50 -16.10
CA PHE A 461 5.50 1.93 -16.90
C PHE A 461 4.72 0.81 -17.60
N MET A 462 4.92 -0.44 -17.17
CA MET A 462 4.19 -1.60 -17.67
C MET A 462 3.07 -2.08 -16.74
N GLU A 463 2.43 -1.14 -16.02
CA GLU A 463 1.27 -1.44 -15.17
C GLU A 463 0.21 -2.25 -15.90
N LYS A 464 -0.04 -1.93 -17.18
CA LYS A 464 -1.01 -2.63 -18.04
C LYS A 464 -0.73 -4.12 -18.16
N LYS A 465 0.53 -4.52 -18.28
CA LYS A 465 0.92 -5.94 -18.37
C LYS A 465 0.64 -6.71 -17.09
N ILE A 466 1.03 -6.13 -15.94
CA ILE A 466 0.78 -6.80 -14.65
C ILE A 466 -0.70 -6.83 -14.30
N LEU A 467 -1.46 -5.79 -14.62
CA LEU A 467 -2.91 -5.76 -14.44
C LEU A 467 -3.61 -6.82 -15.32
N ARG A 468 -3.21 -6.96 -16.59
CA ARG A 468 -3.72 -8.01 -17.49
C ARG A 468 -3.43 -9.40 -16.91
N ALA A 469 -2.19 -9.64 -16.47
CA ALA A 469 -1.78 -10.92 -15.90
C ALA A 469 -2.53 -11.24 -14.60
N ALA A 470 -2.64 -10.25 -13.71
CA ALA A 470 -3.35 -10.38 -12.45
C ALA A 470 -4.86 -10.64 -12.66
N HIS A 471 -5.48 -9.92 -13.59
CA HIS A 471 -6.90 -10.08 -13.94
C HIS A 471 -7.19 -11.46 -14.56
N ALA A 472 -6.31 -11.95 -15.44
CA ALA A 472 -6.44 -13.29 -16.03
C ALA A 472 -6.39 -14.37 -14.94
N TYR A 473 -5.42 -14.28 -14.03
CA TYR A 473 -5.30 -15.18 -12.88
C TYR A 473 -6.52 -15.08 -11.95
N GLU A 474 -6.92 -13.88 -11.55
CA GLU A 474 -8.06 -13.62 -10.65
C GLU A 474 -9.36 -14.18 -11.23
N THR A 475 -9.60 -13.98 -12.52
CA THR A 475 -10.78 -14.51 -13.23
C THR A 475 -10.79 -16.04 -13.22
N SER A 476 -9.64 -16.69 -13.45
CA SER A 476 -9.49 -18.16 -13.41
C SER A 476 -9.66 -18.73 -12.01
N ARG A 477 -9.11 -18.06 -10.98
CA ARG A 477 -9.26 -18.44 -9.58
C ARG A 477 -10.71 -18.33 -9.11
N GLY A 478 -11.47 -17.37 -9.63
CA GLY A 478 -12.79 -16.97 -9.14
C GLY A 478 -12.73 -16.03 -7.92
N SER A 479 -13.88 -15.82 -7.28
CA SER A 479 -13.98 -14.95 -6.10
C SER A 479 -13.12 -15.45 -4.95
N PHE A 480 -12.45 -14.54 -4.25
CA PHE A 480 -11.77 -14.84 -2.99
C PHE A 480 -12.74 -14.59 -1.83
N ALA A 481 -12.76 -15.49 -0.85
CA ALA A 481 -13.63 -15.36 0.31
C ALA A 481 -13.32 -14.09 1.09
N VAL A 482 -14.31 -13.53 1.76
CA VAL A 482 -14.15 -12.42 2.70
C VAL A 482 -14.02 -12.94 4.15
N PRO A 483 -13.47 -12.16 5.09
CA PRO A 483 -13.43 -12.54 6.50
C PRO A 483 -14.79 -12.95 7.03
N GLY A 484 -14.85 -14.06 7.80
CA GLY A 484 -16.10 -14.61 8.35
C GLY A 484 -16.87 -15.55 7.42
N GLU A 485 -16.54 -15.69 6.15
CA GLU A 485 -17.10 -16.69 5.24
C GLU A 485 -16.25 -17.97 5.25
N GLY A 486 -16.84 -19.09 5.70
CA GLY A 486 -16.22 -20.43 5.59
C GLY A 486 -15.35 -20.88 6.77
N GLY A 487 -15.39 -20.21 7.91
CA GLY A 487 -14.78 -20.66 9.15
C GLY A 487 -15.81 -20.79 10.27
N THR A 488 -15.94 -21.98 10.86
CA THR A 488 -16.52 -22.11 12.21
C THR A 488 -15.71 -21.20 13.13
N ARG A 489 -16.41 -20.30 13.84
CA ARG A 489 -15.89 -19.48 14.93
C ARG A 489 -15.27 -20.32 16.01
#